data_bfd60629284410b28cf0b68f5f421d8b
#
_entry.id   bfd60629284410b28cf0b68f5f421d8b
#
_cell.length_a   1.000
_cell.length_b   1.000
_cell.length_c   1.000
_cell.angle_alpha   90.00
_cell.angle_beta   90.00
_cell.angle_gamma   90.00
#
_symmetry.space_group_name_H-M   'P 1'
#
loop_
_entity.id
_entity.type
_entity.pdbx_description
1 polymer ?
#
loop_
_entity_poly.entity_id
_entity_poly.type
_entity_poly.pdbx_seq_one_letter_code
_entity_poly.pdbx_strand_id
1 'polypeptide(L)'
;MRKREIGMKSLVKNKGYMTLMSAQAISSIGDWLSIVAIFTLVGLKWNASPMEVSLVILCLAVPMALLGPVAGIVADRFSRKTIMIISDVTRAGLILILTIASSLWMVYATLFAVGMLSAVFIPAKNGKLKEVVGEGDMKAAMSITSMIDSSTKIIGPLLSGILVAAFGAQQVFIIDSATFFVSALLLFFIPNAIKVEAVEEGEKEQGSFKKEFVEGLSFIKSSRFMVIGLLIMGVSLLILQLADTQLIVLIRVLTNASPDLFGYLVTGSGLGMFFAGYLLAKKTNYQAYPLMLIGVCGIGLSFGMMGVLTNYDLSYSVIWAPVLGFAGGFSASLIFVPFQATVQVDTPVQMTGRVFGVINSVMTTATIIGPLLGGWLSTVIGVIPTFTITAGLLVLVSLIGYFTRRKVERGNSHGSTSERGASPATTG
;
A
#
# COMPACT_ATOMS: atom_id res chain seq x y z
N MET A 1 30.19 6.77 -1.74
CA MET A 1 29.65 6.92 -0.39
C MET A 1 29.55 8.37 0.09
N ARG A 2 30.60 9.21 -0.03
CA ARG A 2 30.60 10.61 0.49
C ARG A 2 29.52 11.55 -0.10
N LYS A 3 29.13 11.41 -1.38
CA LYS A 3 28.04 12.21 -1.99
C LYS A 3 26.62 11.84 -1.50
N ARG A 4 26.38 10.58 -1.08
CA ARG A 4 25.10 10.17 -0.46
C ARG A 4 24.90 10.72 0.94
N GLU A 5 25.98 10.85 1.72
CA GLU A 5 25.93 11.43 3.06
C GLU A 5 25.66 12.94 3.05
N ILE A 6 26.13 13.66 2.01
CA ILE A 6 25.91 15.11 1.89
C ILE A 6 24.41 15.39 1.64
N GLY A 7 23.75 14.68 0.71
CA GLY A 7 22.33 14.86 0.41
C GLY A 7 21.41 14.56 1.58
N MET A 8 21.65 13.47 2.34
CA MET A 8 20.80 13.11 3.48
C MET A 8 20.94 14.09 4.65
N LYS A 9 22.17 14.57 4.94
CA LYS A 9 22.40 15.61 5.97
C LYS A 9 21.80 16.96 5.59
N SER A 10 21.76 17.31 4.31
CA SER A 10 21.13 18.51 3.79
C SER A 10 19.62 18.47 4.01
N LEU A 11 18.98 17.35 3.67
CA LEU A 11 17.52 17.16 3.80
C LEU A 11 17.05 17.20 5.26
N VAL A 12 17.78 16.59 6.19
CA VAL A 12 17.44 16.64 7.62
C VAL A 12 17.53 18.05 8.18
N LYS A 13 18.36 18.91 7.62
CA LYS A 13 18.45 20.33 8.00
C LYS A 13 17.39 21.19 7.34
N ASN A 14 16.77 20.72 6.28
CA ASN A 14 15.70 21.44 5.58
C ASN A 14 14.39 21.36 6.38
N LYS A 15 14.09 22.42 7.13
CA LYS A 15 12.87 22.48 7.97
C LYS A 15 11.57 22.25 7.18
N GLY A 16 11.45 22.82 5.98
CA GLY A 16 10.27 22.64 5.14
C GLY A 16 10.06 21.19 4.72
N TYR A 17 11.16 20.50 4.33
CA TYR A 17 11.12 19.08 3.97
C TYR A 17 10.77 18.21 5.18
N MET A 18 11.43 18.43 6.34
CA MET A 18 11.16 17.66 7.56
C MET A 18 9.72 17.83 8.02
N THR A 19 9.20 19.06 7.97
CA THR A 19 7.79 19.33 8.33
C THR A 19 6.83 18.61 7.38
N LEU A 20 7.09 18.62 6.05
CA LEU A 20 6.28 17.92 5.06
C LEU A 20 6.27 16.41 5.31
N MET A 21 7.45 15.82 5.57
CA MET A 21 7.58 14.38 5.83
C MET A 21 6.94 13.96 7.15
N SER A 22 7.05 14.79 8.20
CA SER A 22 6.38 14.53 9.48
C SER A 22 4.85 14.60 9.34
N ALA A 23 4.33 15.60 8.64
CA ALA A 23 2.90 15.69 8.35
C ALA A 23 2.41 14.45 7.59
N GLN A 24 3.12 14.04 6.53
CA GLN A 24 2.78 12.85 5.77
C GLN A 24 2.82 11.57 6.63
N ALA A 25 3.85 11.37 7.43
CA ALA A 25 3.98 10.17 8.27
C ALA A 25 2.80 10.06 9.26
N ILE A 26 2.44 11.19 9.90
CA ILE A 26 1.34 11.24 10.87
C ILE A 26 0.00 10.95 10.17
N SER A 27 -0.33 11.63 9.07
CA SER A 27 -1.59 11.41 8.36
C SER A 27 -1.68 10.02 7.74
N SER A 28 -0.57 9.47 7.22
CA SER A 28 -0.55 8.11 6.67
C SER A 28 -0.78 7.03 7.73
N ILE A 29 -0.32 7.23 8.97
CA ILE A 29 -0.67 6.34 10.08
C ILE A 29 -2.16 6.44 10.37
N GLY A 30 -2.73 7.65 10.40
CA GLY A 30 -4.15 7.89 10.59
C GLY A 30 -5.03 7.16 9.56
N ASP A 31 -4.69 7.24 8.28
CA ASP A 31 -5.41 6.52 7.21
C ASP A 31 -5.57 5.01 7.54
N TRP A 32 -4.53 4.37 8.09
CA TRP A 32 -4.60 2.96 8.52
C TRP A 32 -5.46 2.75 9.76
N LEU A 33 -5.44 3.70 10.71
CA LEU A 33 -6.26 3.62 11.91
C LEU A 33 -7.74 3.57 11.56
N SER A 34 -8.19 4.46 10.68
CA SER A 34 -9.60 4.50 10.24
C SER A 34 -10.03 3.27 9.48
N ILE A 35 -9.20 2.69 8.61
CA ILE A 35 -9.57 1.50 7.84
C ILE A 35 -9.98 0.35 8.76
N VAL A 36 -9.17 0.01 9.75
CA VAL A 36 -9.48 -1.10 10.68
C VAL A 36 -10.68 -0.77 11.57
N ALA A 37 -10.79 0.49 12.03
CA ALA A 37 -11.92 0.94 12.82
C ALA A 37 -13.24 0.88 12.03
N ILE A 38 -13.24 1.23 10.74
CA ILE A 38 -14.40 1.15 9.86
C ILE A 38 -14.82 -0.30 9.65
N PHE A 39 -13.88 -1.22 9.39
CA PHE A 39 -14.21 -2.64 9.28
C PHE A 39 -14.81 -3.19 10.57
N THR A 40 -14.29 -2.78 11.73
CA THR A 40 -14.85 -3.17 13.03
C THR A 40 -16.27 -2.62 13.20
N LEU A 41 -16.51 -1.35 12.87
CA LEU A 41 -17.82 -0.71 12.96
C LEU A 41 -18.84 -1.38 12.03
N VAL A 42 -18.49 -1.49 10.76
CA VAL A 42 -19.38 -2.00 9.69
C VAL A 42 -19.57 -3.52 9.81
N GLY A 43 -18.49 -4.25 10.03
CA GLY A 43 -18.50 -5.71 10.07
C GLY A 43 -19.05 -6.29 11.37
N LEU A 44 -18.60 -5.81 12.53
CA LEU A 44 -19.01 -6.37 13.84
C LEU A 44 -20.23 -5.68 14.43
N LYS A 45 -20.24 -4.34 14.45
CA LYS A 45 -21.34 -3.61 15.11
C LYS A 45 -22.63 -3.63 14.29
N TRP A 46 -22.52 -3.48 12.96
CA TRP A 46 -23.70 -3.41 12.09
C TRP A 46 -24.01 -4.70 11.33
N ASN A 47 -23.18 -5.71 11.48
CA ASN A 47 -23.37 -7.00 10.83
C ASN A 47 -23.57 -6.90 9.31
N ALA A 48 -22.87 -5.99 8.66
CA ALA A 48 -22.97 -5.78 7.22
C ALA A 48 -22.70 -7.07 6.42
N SER A 49 -23.38 -7.22 5.30
CA SER A 49 -23.17 -8.33 4.38
C SER A 49 -21.77 -8.32 3.78
N PRO A 50 -21.27 -9.44 3.26
CA PRO A 50 -19.95 -9.49 2.62
C PRO A 50 -19.77 -8.45 1.52
N MET A 51 -20.81 -8.21 0.72
CA MET A 51 -20.77 -7.20 -0.35
C MET A 51 -20.71 -5.78 0.21
N GLU A 52 -21.47 -5.47 1.25
CA GLU A 52 -21.44 -4.17 1.92
C GLU A 52 -20.07 -3.87 2.53
N VAL A 53 -19.41 -4.87 3.11
CA VAL A 53 -18.03 -4.74 3.63
C VAL A 53 -17.05 -4.43 2.49
N SER A 54 -17.20 -5.08 1.34
CA SER A 54 -16.37 -4.80 0.16
C SER A 54 -16.56 -3.38 -0.39
N LEU A 55 -17.78 -2.86 -0.36
CA LEU A 55 -18.09 -1.50 -0.82
C LEU A 55 -17.36 -0.41 0.00
N VAL A 56 -16.98 -0.68 1.24
CA VAL A 56 -16.16 0.22 2.07
C VAL A 56 -14.85 0.61 1.36
N ILE A 57 -14.09 -0.39 0.91
CA ILE A 57 -12.83 -0.14 0.19
C ILE A 57 -13.07 0.55 -1.16
N LEU A 58 -14.13 0.17 -1.85
CA LEU A 58 -14.46 0.76 -3.15
C LEU A 58 -14.83 2.23 -3.06
N CYS A 59 -15.60 2.62 -2.04
CA CYS A 59 -15.93 4.02 -1.82
C CYS A 59 -14.68 4.88 -1.61
N LEU A 60 -13.60 4.34 -1.07
CA LEU A 60 -12.33 5.03 -0.94
C LEU A 60 -11.50 4.98 -2.23
N ALA A 61 -11.36 3.81 -2.84
CA ALA A 61 -10.42 3.56 -3.95
C ALA A 61 -10.92 4.11 -5.30
N VAL A 62 -12.22 3.99 -5.58
CA VAL A 62 -12.80 4.40 -6.88
C VAL A 62 -12.64 5.90 -7.14
N PRO A 63 -12.99 6.84 -6.21
CA PRO A 63 -12.78 8.25 -6.47
C PRO A 63 -11.30 8.60 -6.64
N MET A 64 -10.39 7.94 -5.91
CA MET A 64 -8.95 8.13 -6.09
C MET A 64 -8.49 7.74 -7.49
N ALA A 65 -8.98 6.61 -8.01
CA ALA A 65 -8.63 6.11 -9.34
C ALA A 65 -9.22 6.98 -10.47
N LEU A 66 -10.48 7.39 -10.35
CA LEU A 66 -11.18 8.15 -11.38
C LEU A 66 -10.75 9.62 -11.44
N LEU A 67 -10.51 10.23 -10.29
CA LEU A 67 -10.18 11.66 -10.20
C LEU A 67 -8.70 11.95 -10.36
N GLY A 68 -7.83 10.94 -10.36
CA GLY A 68 -6.38 11.10 -10.49
C GLY A 68 -5.95 12.07 -11.60
N PRO A 69 -6.42 11.92 -12.85
CA PRO A 69 -6.06 12.82 -13.96
C PRO A 69 -6.52 14.27 -13.73
N VAL A 70 -7.72 14.48 -13.19
CA VAL A 70 -8.29 15.80 -12.91
C VAL A 70 -7.61 16.45 -11.70
N ALA A 71 -7.26 15.64 -10.71
CA ALA A 71 -6.61 16.08 -9.48
C ALA A 71 -5.24 16.73 -9.73
N GLY A 72 -4.49 16.23 -10.73
CA GLY A 72 -3.24 16.86 -11.17
C GLY A 72 -3.46 18.30 -11.66
N ILE A 73 -4.48 18.53 -12.50
CA ILE A 73 -4.83 19.85 -13.02
C ILE A 73 -5.21 20.82 -11.87
N VAL A 74 -5.97 20.34 -10.89
CA VAL A 74 -6.35 21.14 -9.71
C VAL A 74 -5.10 21.49 -8.89
N ALA A 75 -4.18 20.53 -8.68
CA ALA A 75 -2.95 20.75 -7.93
C ALA A 75 -1.98 21.76 -8.61
N ASP A 76 -2.06 21.89 -9.92
CA ASP A 76 -1.24 22.84 -10.68
C ASP A 76 -1.85 24.26 -10.74
N ARG A 77 -3.20 24.39 -10.65
CA ARG A 77 -3.90 25.68 -10.70
C ARG A 77 -3.94 26.40 -9.36
N PHE A 78 -3.99 25.68 -8.26
CA PHE A 78 -4.14 26.24 -6.93
C PHE A 78 -2.87 26.08 -6.09
N SER A 79 -2.76 26.86 -5.01
CA SER A 79 -1.65 26.72 -4.06
C SER A 79 -1.61 25.30 -3.47
N ARG A 80 -0.56 24.55 -3.76
CA ARG A 80 -0.36 23.17 -3.28
C ARG A 80 -0.47 23.07 -1.76
N LYS A 81 0.11 24.04 -1.04
CA LYS A 81 0.00 24.13 0.42
C LYS A 81 -1.44 24.26 0.87
N THR A 82 -2.21 25.15 0.24
CA THR A 82 -3.62 25.38 0.57
C THR A 82 -4.46 24.14 0.31
N ILE A 83 -4.27 23.48 -0.83
CA ILE A 83 -4.94 22.21 -1.14
C ILE A 83 -4.69 21.17 -0.06
N MET A 84 -3.42 20.98 0.35
CA MET A 84 -3.06 20.01 1.37
C MET A 84 -3.70 20.31 2.72
N ILE A 85 -3.67 21.57 3.17
CA ILE A 85 -4.28 21.98 4.44
C ILE A 85 -5.80 21.78 4.41
N ILE A 86 -6.49 22.26 3.35
CA ILE A 86 -7.94 22.09 3.20
C ILE A 86 -8.30 20.60 3.16
N SER A 87 -7.56 19.79 2.43
CA SER A 87 -7.80 18.36 2.36
C SER A 87 -7.68 17.69 3.74
N ASP A 88 -6.65 18.01 4.51
CA ASP A 88 -6.45 17.39 5.84
C ASP A 88 -7.49 17.89 6.85
N VAL A 89 -7.81 19.19 6.88
CA VAL A 89 -8.86 19.74 7.76
C VAL A 89 -10.22 19.13 7.43
N THR A 90 -10.55 19.03 6.14
CA THR A 90 -11.84 18.45 5.72
C THR A 90 -11.87 16.95 6.03
N ARG A 91 -10.78 16.21 5.80
CA ARG A 91 -10.68 14.78 6.18
C ARG A 91 -10.82 14.60 7.69
N ALA A 92 -10.19 15.45 8.51
CA ALA A 92 -10.36 15.42 9.96
C ALA A 92 -11.84 15.54 10.36
N GLY A 93 -12.57 16.49 9.76
CA GLY A 93 -14.02 16.67 9.98
C GLY A 93 -14.85 15.48 9.50
N LEU A 94 -14.54 14.93 8.32
CA LEU A 94 -15.24 13.78 7.75
C LEU A 94 -15.04 12.52 8.60
N ILE A 95 -13.83 12.28 9.11
CA ILE A 95 -13.55 11.14 10.00
C ILE A 95 -14.30 11.29 11.34
N LEU A 96 -14.42 12.50 11.89
CA LEU A 96 -15.25 12.73 13.07
C LEU A 96 -16.73 12.37 12.84
N ILE A 97 -17.26 12.56 11.62
CA ILE A 97 -18.63 12.15 11.29
C ILE A 97 -18.83 10.64 11.49
N LEU A 98 -17.77 9.82 11.29
CA LEU A 98 -17.86 8.38 11.52
C LEU A 98 -18.10 8.00 12.98
N THR A 99 -17.75 8.86 13.95
CA THR A 99 -18.01 8.61 15.37
C THR A 99 -19.51 8.56 15.69
N ILE A 100 -20.33 9.31 14.94
CA ILE A 100 -21.79 9.41 15.07
C ILE A 100 -22.54 8.71 13.93
N ALA A 101 -21.80 7.98 13.06
CA ALA A 101 -22.42 7.30 11.94
C ALA A 101 -23.45 6.28 12.41
N SER A 102 -24.65 6.35 11.84
CA SER A 102 -25.80 5.51 12.16
C SER A 102 -26.25 4.62 10.99
N SER A 103 -25.65 4.78 9.81
CA SER A 103 -26.00 3.99 8.62
C SER A 103 -24.78 3.73 7.72
N LEU A 104 -24.85 2.64 6.96
CA LEU A 104 -23.82 2.30 5.94
C LEU A 104 -23.66 3.41 4.90
N TRP A 105 -24.75 4.03 4.48
CA TRP A 105 -24.71 5.10 3.48
C TRP A 105 -23.90 6.31 3.97
N MET A 106 -23.98 6.61 5.25
CA MET A 106 -23.19 7.69 5.86
C MET A 106 -21.70 7.36 5.82
N VAL A 107 -21.33 6.10 6.08
CA VAL A 107 -19.94 5.63 5.96
C VAL A 107 -19.47 5.71 4.49
N TYR A 108 -20.26 5.19 3.55
CA TYR A 108 -19.90 5.22 2.13
C TYR A 108 -19.73 6.64 1.60
N ALA A 109 -20.66 7.54 1.92
CA ALA A 109 -20.57 8.95 1.51
C ALA A 109 -19.32 9.63 2.10
N THR A 110 -19.05 9.39 3.38
CA THR A 110 -17.86 9.93 4.06
C THR A 110 -16.57 9.41 3.41
N LEU A 111 -16.46 8.10 3.18
CA LEU A 111 -15.29 7.50 2.56
C LEU A 111 -15.09 7.93 1.11
N PHE A 112 -16.18 8.09 0.36
CA PHE A 112 -16.12 8.59 -1.01
C PHE A 112 -15.57 10.03 -1.02
N ALA A 113 -16.02 10.87 -0.10
CA ALA A 113 -15.50 12.24 0.06
C ALA A 113 -14.03 12.25 0.50
N VAL A 114 -13.63 11.38 1.43
CA VAL A 114 -12.22 11.19 1.84
C VAL A 114 -11.37 10.74 0.64
N GLY A 115 -11.86 9.81 -0.18
CA GLY A 115 -11.18 9.35 -1.39
C GLY A 115 -10.98 10.48 -2.42
N MET A 116 -11.99 11.34 -2.63
CA MET A 116 -11.87 12.51 -3.51
C MET A 116 -10.78 13.49 -3.02
N LEU A 117 -10.76 13.79 -1.72
CA LEU A 117 -9.76 14.65 -1.12
C LEU A 117 -8.34 14.04 -1.22
N SER A 118 -8.22 12.74 -0.99
CA SER A 118 -6.96 12.02 -1.12
C SER A 118 -6.44 12.03 -2.56
N ALA A 119 -7.32 11.95 -3.55
CA ALA A 119 -6.96 12.04 -4.97
C ALA A 119 -6.25 13.36 -5.29
N VAL A 120 -6.72 14.48 -4.72
CA VAL A 120 -6.16 15.83 -4.96
C VAL A 120 -4.93 16.08 -4.06
N PHE A 121 -4.91 15.54 -2.85
CA PHE A 121 -3.80 15.67 -1.91
C PHE A 121 -2.48 15.10 -2.46
N ILE A 122 -2.52 13.91 -3.08
CA ILE A 122 -1.32 13.21 -3.56
C ILE A 122 -0.51 14.04 -4.57
N PRO A 123 -1.07 14.57 -5.68
CA PRO A 123 -0.33 15.39 -6.62
C PRO A 123 0.12 16.73 -5.99
N ALA A 124 -0.70 17.34 -5.13
CA ALA A 124 -0.34 18.57 -4.41
C ALA A 124 0.89 18.34 -3.51
N LYS A 125 0.93 17.23 -2.76
CA LYS A 125 2.08 16.81 -1.94
C LYS A 125 3.33 16.60 -2.78
N ASN A 126 3.23 15.87 -3.88
CA ASN A 126 4.37 15.59 -4.76
C ASN A 126 4.91 16.87 -5.41
N GLY A 127 4.02 17.79 -5.80
CA GLY A 127 4.42 19.09 -6.27
C GLY A 127 5.07 19.96 -5.19
N LYS A 128 4.52 19.94 -3.95
CA LYS A 128 5.11 20.67 -2.82
C LYS A 128 6.47 20.13 -2.44
N LEU A 129 6.70 18.82 -2.53
CA LEU A 129 8.00 18.21 -2.33
C LEU A 129 9.04 18.80 -3.29
N LYS A 130 8.70 18.98 -4.58
CA LYS A 130 9.58 19.59 -5.58
C LYS A 130 9.87 21.06 -5.25
N GLU A 131 8.93 21.81 -4.66
CA GLU A 131 9.14 23.20 -4.25
C GLU A 131 10.07 23.36 -3.07
N VAL A 132 10.07 22.38 -2.14
CA VAL A 132 10.82 22.46 -0.88
C VAL A 132 12.21 21.85 -1.03
N VAL A 133 12.41 20.92 -1.95
CA VAL A 133 13.67 20.19 -2.15
C VAL A 133 14.34 20.64 -3.46
N GLY A 134 15.59 21.06 -3.37
CA GLY A 134 16.39 21.38 -4.56
C GLY A 134 16.63 20.15 -5.45
N GLU A 135 16.84 20.39 -6.76
CA GLU A 135 17.03 19.31 -7.75
C GLU A 135 18.12 18.30 -7.39
N GLY A 136 19.22 18.75 -6.80
CA GLY A 136 20.34 17.89 -6.38
C GLY A 136 19.99 16.88 -5.29
N ASP A 137 19.03 17.22 -4.42
CA ASP A 137 18.62 16.39 -3.27
C ASP A 137 17.31 15.61 -3.55
N MET A 138 16.67 15.83 -4.71
CA MET A 138 15.36 15.23 -5.03
C MET A 138 15.38 13.70 -4.97
N LYS A 139 16.45 13.06 -5.46
CA LYS A 139 16.60 11.59 -5.43
C LYS A 139 16.61 11.05 -3.99
N ALA A 140 17.33 11.73 -3.10
CA ALA A 140 17.39 11.35 -1.69
C ALA A 140 16.04 11.59 -1.00
N ALA A 141 15.36 12.71 -1.31
CA ALA A 141 14.04 13.03 -0.78
C ALA A 141 12.98 12.00 -1.19
N MET A 142 12.94 11.60 -2.46
CA MET A 142 12.02 10.56 -2.94
C MET A 142 12.30 9.19 -2.29
N SER A 143 13.58 8.86 -2.06
CA SER A 143 13.95 7.64 -1.36
C SER A 143 13.42 7.62 0.07
N ILE A 144 13.58 8.73 0.82
CA ILE A 144 13.06 8.85 2.19
C ILE A 144 11.52 8.81 2.19
N THR A 145 10.85 9.49 1.25
CA THR A 145 9.39 9.42 1.10
C THR A 145 8.93 7.98 0.91
N SER A 146 9.58 7.23 0.02
CA SER A 146 9.27 5.81 -0.20
C SER A 146 9.52 4.95 1.04
N MET A 147 10.54 5.28 1.84
CA MET A 147 10.79 4.60 3.12
C MET A 147 9.67 4.88 4.13
N ILE A 148 9.20 6.12 4.24
CA ILE A 148 8.07 6.49 5.11
C ILE A 148 6.81 5.74 4.66
N ASP A 149 6.48 5.78 3.37
CA ASP A 149 5.29 5.09 2.82
C ASP A 149 5.37 3.56 3.05
N SER A 150 6.55 2.97 2.95
CA SER A 150 6.74 1.54 3.23
C SER A 150 6.64 1.23 4.73
N SER A 151 7.19 2.10 5.57
CA SER A 151 7.14 1.92 7.02
C SER A 151 5.71 2.08 7.57
N THR A 152 4.95 3.03 7.05
CA THR A 152 3.54 3.21 7.47
C THR A 152 2.64 2.06 7.08
N LYS A 153 2.90 1.39 5.94
CA LYS A 153 2.19 0.16 5.54
C LYS A 153 2.44 -1.02 6.48
N ILE A 154 3.55 -1.02 7.20
CA ILE A 154 3.90 -2.07 8.17
C ILE A 154 3.43 -1.67 9.58
N ILE A 155 3.75 -0.44 10.00
CA ILE A 155 3.46 0.05 11.35
C ILE A 155 1.96 0.40 11.50
N GLY A 156 1.33 0.89 10.43
CA GLY A 156 -0.06 1.32 10.45
C GLY A 156 -1.04 0.24 10.89
N PRO A 157 -1.10 -0.92 10.22
CA PRO A 157 -1.95 -2.03 10.64
C PRO A 157 -1.68 -2.51 12.08
N LEU A 158 -0.40 -2.54 12.48
CA LEU A 158 -0.01 -2.90 13.85
C LEU A 158 -0.61 -1.94 14.88
N LEU A 159 -0.40 -0.64 14.71
CA LEU A 159 -0.93 0.37 15.62
C LEU A 159 -2.47 0.38 15.60
N SER A 160 -3.05 0.27 14.42
CA SER A 160 -4.50 0.24 14.25
C SER A 160 -5.15 -0.93 15.00
N GLY A 161 -4.60 -2.14 14.83
CA GLY A 161 -5.09 -3.32 15.54
C GLY A 161 -5.03 -3.15 17.05
N ILE A 162 -3.91 -2.66 17.60
CA ILE A 162 -3.73 -2.39 19.03
C ILE A 162 -4.74 -1.35 19.52
N LEU A 163 -4.89 -0.23 18.82
CA LEU A 163 -5.76 0.86 19.25
C LEU A 163 -7.24 0.49 19.16
N VAL A 164 -7.66 -0.24 18.12
CA VAL A 164 -9.03 -0.73 17.99
C VAL A 164 -9.35 -1.75 19.08
N ALA A 165 -8.43 -2.67 19.38
CA ALA A 165 -8.61 -3.65 20.45
C ALA A 165 -8.65 -3.00 21.85
N ALA A 166 -7.83 -1.96 22.07
CA ALA A 166 -7.73 -1.31 23.38
C ALA A 166 -8.85 -0.29 23.65
N PHE A 167 -9.28 0.47 22.63
CA PHE A 167 -10.16 1.63 22.79
C PHE A 167 -11.48 1.52 22.02
N GLY A 168 -11.58 0.55 21.08
CA GLY A 168 -12.72 0.44 20.18
C GLY A 168 -12.68 1.43 19.00
N ALA A 169 -13.55 1.18 18.00
CA ALA A 169 -13.53 1.90 16.72
C ALA A 169 -13.82 3.40 16.86
N GLN A 170 -14.73 3.80 17.74
CA GLN A 170 -15.14 5.21 17.86
C GLN A 170 -14.01 6.11 18.34
N GLN A 171 -13.25 5.67 19.35
CA GLN A 171 -12.11 6.41 19.87
C GLN A 171 -10.97 6.50 18.84
N VAL A 172 -10.82 5.46 18.04
CA VAL A 172 -9.82 5.43 16.98
C VAL A 172 -10.14 6.46 15.89
N PHE A 173 -11.40 6.71 15.55
CA PHE A 173 -11.77 7.80 14.64
C PHE A 173 -11.40 9.19 15.21
N ILE A 174 -11.53 9.40 16.52
CA ILE A 174 -11.11 10.66 17.16
C ILE A 174 -9.59 10.82 17.08
N ILE A 175 -8.84 9.74 17.34
CA ILE A 175 -7.38 9.74 17.22
C ILE A 175 -6.97 10.03 15.78
N ASP A 176 -7.58 9.39 14.80
CA ASP A 176 -7.27 9.63 13.39
C ASP A 176 -7.62 11.05 12.96
N SER A 177 -8.79 11.57 13.32
CA SER A 177 -9.13 12.96 13.08
C SER A 177 -8.07 13.91 13.65
N ALA A 178 -7.57 13.63 14.86
CA ALA A 178 -6.47 14.41 15.45
C ALA A 178 -5.17 14.31 14.64
N THR A 179 -4.86 13.14 14.05
CA THR A 179 -3.67 13.00 13.18
C THR A 179 -3.76 13.88 11.94
N PHE A 180 -4.92 13.93 11.28
CA PHE A 180 -5.15 14.85 10.14
C PHE A 180 -5.07 16.31 10.56
N PHE A 181 -5.64 16.66 11.72
CA PHE A 181 -5.57 18.04 12.21
C PHE A 181 -4.13 18.45 12.53
N VAL A 182 -3.35 17.58 13.18
CA VAL A 182 -1.91 17.82 13.44
C VAL A 182 -1.14 17.93 12.12
N SER A 183 -1.44 17.08 11.14
CA SER A 183 -0.84 17.18 9.80
C SER A 183 -1.14 18.55 9.16
N ALA A 184 -2.40 19.00 9.17
CA ALA A 184 -2.78 20.31 8.65
C ALA A 184 -2.05 21.45 9.36
N LEU A 185 -1.90 21.36 10.69
CA LEU A 185 -1.17 22.33 11.48
C LEU A 185 0.33 22.37 11.10
N LEU A 186 0.96 21.22 10.94
CA LEU A 186 2.35 21.14 10.47
C LEU A 186 2.49 21.74 9.07
N LEU A 187 1.58 21.43 8.15
CA LEU A 187 1.57 21.98 6.79
C LEU A 187 1.47 23.50 6.78
N PHE A 188 0.78 24.09 7.78
CA PHE A 188 0.70 25.56 7.91
C PHE A 188 2.07 26.22 8.10
N PHE A 189 3.01 25.55 8.78
CA PHE A 189 4.37 26.05 9.01
C PHE A 189 5.33 25.82 7.84
N ILE A 190 4.92 25.11 6.78
CA ILE A 190 5.75 24.96 5.58
C ILE A 190 5.87 26.33 4.89
N PRO A 191 7.09 26.76 4.51
CA PRO A 191 7.27 27.99 3.75
C PRO A 191 6.45 28.00 2.46
N ASN A 192 5.82 29.12 2.15
CA ASN A 192 5.28 29.31 0.80
C ASN A 192 6.46 29.22 -0.17
N ALA A 193 6.25 28.58 -1.34
CA ALA A 193 7.28 28.57 -2.37
C ALA A 193 7.69 30.02 -2.65
N ILE A 194 8.99 30.31 -2.59
CA ILE A 194 9.53 31.45 -3.30
C ILE A 194 9.14 31.13 -4.74
N LYS A 195 8.34 32.01 -5.38
CA LYS A 195 8.14 31.93 -6.83
C LYS A 195 9.53 31.98 -7.42
N VAL A 196 10.13 30.82 -7.66
CA VAL A 196 11.14 30.71 -8.68
C VAL A 196 10.36 31.09 -9.93
N GLU A 197 10.67 32.28 -10.47
CA GLU A 197 10.19 32.67 -11.79
C GLU A 197 10.31 31.43 -12.64
N ALA A 198 9.19 31.04 -13.24
CA ALA A 198 9.19 29.92 -14.17
C ALA A 198 10.30 30.24 -15.18
N VAL A 199 11.49 29.67 -14.96
CA VAL A 199 12.42 29.48 -16.07
C VAL A 199 11.53 28.76 -17.07
N GLU A 200 11.26 29.41 -18.17
CA GLU A 200 10.64 28.80 -19.34
C GLU A 200 11.43 27.52 -19.60
N GLU A 201 11.03 26.44 -18.92
CA GLU A 201 11.42 25.10 -19.32
C GLU A 201 10.80 24.98 -20.71
N GLY A 202 11.66 25.22 -21.71
CA GLY A 202 11.32 25.02 -23.10
C GLY A 202 10.55 23.73 -23.19
N GLU A 203 9.44 23.76 -23.90
CA GLU A 203 8.46 22.71 -24.13
C GLU A 203 9.08 21.31 -23.99
N LYS A 204 9.21 20.86 -22.74
CA LYS A 204 9.30 19.43 -22.52
C LYS A 204 7.94 18.95 -23.00
N GLU A 205 7.92 18.40 -24.22
CA GLU A 205 6.79 17.62 -24.71
C GLU A 205 6.25 16.85 -23.51
N GLN A 206 5.11 17.29 -22.99
CA GLN A 206 4.37 16.53 -21.97
C GLN A 206 4.04 15.22 -22.68
N GLY A 207 4.94 14.24 -22.49
CA GLY A 207 4.76 12.93 -23.07
C GLY A 207 3.38 12.46 -22.65
N SER A 208 2.51 12.22 -23.62
CA SER A 208 1.15 11.73 -23.32
C SER A 208 1.27 10.64 -22.27
N PHE A 209 0.47 10.69 -21.19
CA PHE A 209 0.43 9.65 -20.13
C PHE A 209 0.48 8.24 -20.74
N LYS A 210 -0.17 8.05 -21.89
CA LYS A 210 -0.13 6.81 -22.67
C LYS A 210 1.30 6.47 -23.12
N LYS A 211 2.12 7.44 -23.56
CA LYS A 211 3.51 7.22 -24.00
C LYS A 211 4.38 6.80 -22.81
N GLU A 212 4.28 7.51 -21.69
CA GLU A 212 5.03 7.18 -20.47
C GLU A 212 4.66 5.82 -19.88
N PHE A 213 3.37 5.49 -19.90
CA PHE A 213 2.87 4.17 -19.47
C PHE A 213 3.40 3.06 -20.38
N VAL A 214 3.36 3.25 -21.69
CA VAL A 214 3.89 2.28 -22.68
C VAL A 214 5.40 2.11 -22.52
N GLU A 215 6.15 3.17 -22.27
CA GLU A 215 7.59 3.10 -22.02
C GLU A 215 7.90 2.33 -20.71
N GLY A 216 7.16 2.59 -19.62
CA GLY A 216 7.26 1.81 -18.39
C GLY A 216 6.96 0.33 -18.59
N LEU A 217 5.90 0.02 -19.34
CA LEU A 217 5.53 -1.35 -19.70
C LEU A 217 6.58 -2.03 -20.59
N SER A 218 7.14 -1.29 -21.55
CA SER A 218 8.22 -1.78 -22.43
C SER A 218 9.47 -2.13 -21.62
N PHE A 219 9.83 -1.28 -20.66
CA PHE A 219 10.97 -1.54 -19.77
C PHE A 219 10.71 -2.79 -18.91
N ILE A 220 9.53 -2.94 -18.33
CA ILE A 220 9.18 -4.15 -17.56
C ILE A 220 9.28 -5.40 -18.45
N LYS A 221 8.82 -5.33 -19.69
CA LYS A 221 8.89 -6.44 -20.66
C LYS A 221 10.33 -6.85 -21.01
N SER A 222 11.31 -5.97 -20.87
CA SER A 222 12.72 -6.29 -21.13
C SER A 222 13.33 -7.22 -20.08
N SER A 223 12.75 -7.26 -18.85
CA SER A 223 13.21 -8.13 -17.76
C SER A 223 12.22 -9.24 -17.46
N ARG A 224 12.62 -10.49 -17.64
CA ARG A 224 11.79 -11.66 -17.33
C ARG A 224 11.38 -11.69 -15.85
N PHE A 225 12.29 -11.32 -14.96
CA PHE A 225 11.97 -11.23 -13.52
C PHE A 225 10.88 -10.20 -13.26
N MET A 226 10.98 -9.00 -13.86
CA MET A 226 9.97 -7.95 -13.66
C MET A 226 8.59 -8.37 -14.17
N VAL A 227 8.51 -9.00 -15.35
CA VAL A 227 7.24 -9.49 -15.90
C VAL A 227 6.61 -10.54 -15.01
N ILE A 228 7.38 -11.60 -14.71
CA ILE A 228 6.85 -12.75 -13.97
C ILE A 228 6.58 -12.35 -12.51
N GLY A 229 7.48 -11.56 -11.90
CA GLY A 229 7.30 -11.03 -10.55
C GLY A 229 6.07 -10.13 -10.44
N LEU A 230 5.82 -9.24 -11.41
CA LEU A 230 4.63 -8.39 -11.45
C LEU A 230 3.35 -9.21 -11.64
N LEU A 231 3.37 -10.24 -12.48
CA LEU A 231 2.24 -11.16 -12.66
C LEU A 231 1.95 -11.94 -11.37
N ILE A 232 2.96 -12.53 -10.75
CA ILE A 232 2.80 -13.25 -9.47
C ILE A 232 2.27 -12.30 -8.40
N MET A 233 2.87 -11.11 -8.25
CA MET A 233 2.43 -10.13 -7.26
C MET A 233 1.00 -9.66 -7.54
N GLY A 234 0.68 -9.27 -8.77
CA GLY A 234 -0.65 -8.74 -9.14
C GLY A 234 -1.76 -9.79 -9.00
N VAL A 235 -1.51 -11.02 -9.51
CA VAL A 235 -2.47 -12.13 -9.39
C VAL A 235 -2.64 -12.56 -7.93
N SER A 236 -1.52 -12.67 -7.18
CA SER A 236 -1.59 -13.02 -5.76
C SER A 236 -2.31 -11.96 -4.94
N LEU A 237 -2.10 -10.66 -5.24
CA LEU A 237 -2.81 -9.58 -4.57
C LEU A 237 -4.32 -9.62 -4.91
N LEU A 238 -4.69 -9.83 -6.16
CA LEU A 238 -6.08 -9.95 -6.58
C LEU A 238 -6.77 -11.11 -5.85
N ILE A 239 -6.13 -12.29 -5.81
CA ILE A 239 -6.66 -13.47 -5.11
C ILE A 239 -6.72 -13.22 -3.60
N LEU A 240 -5.68 -12.63 -3.00
CA LEU A 240 -5.66 -12.27 -1.58
C LEU A 240 -6.85 -11.38 -1.23
N GLN A 241 -7.12 -10.36 -2.04
CA GLN A 241 -8.19 -9.40 -1.81
C GLN A 241 -9.61 -10.01 -1.87
N LEU A 242 -9.77 -11.24 -2.43
CA LEU A 242 -11.05 -11.97 -2.36
C LEU A 242 -11.45 -12.28 -0.92
N ALA A 243 -10.48 -12.58 -0.07
CA ALA A 243 -10.72 -13.00 1.33
C ALA A 243 -10.29 -11.95 2.35
N ASP A 244 -9.28 -11.13 2.05
CA ASP A 244 -8.72 -10.16 3.00
C ASP A 244 -9.77 -9.18 3.53
N THR A 245 -10.58 -8.59 2.66
CA THR A 245 -11.68 -7.70 3.04
C THR A 245 -12.81 -8.43 3.79
N GLN A 246 -12.88 -9.76 3.67
CA GLN A 246 -13.88 -10.61 4.32
C GLN A 246 -13.42 -11.18 5.68
N LEU A 247 -12.21 -10.84 6.15
CA LEU A 247 -11.70 -11.31 7.44
C LEU A 247 -12.65 -10.97 8.58
N ILE A 248 -13.24 -9.77 8.57
CA ILE A 248 -14.19 -9.34 9.59
C ILE A 248 -15.48 -10.18 9.55
N VAL A 249 -15.93 -10.55 8.34
CA VAL A 249 -17.12 -11.41 8.15
C VAL A 249 -16.81 -12.84 8.61
N LEU A 250 -15.59 -13.34 8.37
CA LEU A 250 -15.15 -14.66 8.84
C LEU A 250 -15.15 -14.75 10.36
N ILE A 251 -14.58 -13.74 11.03
CA ILE A 251 -14.55 -13.69 12.51
C ILE A 251 -15.95 -13.72 13.11
N ARG A 252 -16.90 -13.05 12.46
CA ARG A 252 -18.29 -13.00 12.91
C ARG A 252 -19.01 -14.35 12.90
N VAL A 253 -18.53 -15.32 12.11
CA VAL A 253 -19.09 -16.68 12.07
C VAL A 253 -18.76 -17.47 13.34
N LEU A 254 -17.69 -17.12 14.06
CA LEU A 254 -17.29 -17.78 15.29
C LEU A 254 -18.29 -17.50 16.41
N THR A 255 -18.75 -18.55 17.09
CA THR A 255 -19.80 -18.47 18.14
C THR A 255 -19.33 -17.68 19.36
N ASN A 256 -18.06 -17.79 19.74
CA ASN A 256 -17.46 -17.17 20.92
C ASN A 256 -16.35 -16.18 20.57
N ALA A 257 -16.50 -15.39 19.50
CA ALA A 257 -15.51 -14.39 19.14
C ALA A 257 -15.51 -13.23 20.13
N SER A 258 -14.32 -12.89 20.64
CA SER A 258 -14.15 -11.63 21.38
C SER A 258 -14.40 -10.44 20.43
N PRO A 259 -15.06 -9.36 20.90
CA PRO A 259 -15.22 -8.13 20.10
C PRO A 259 -13.90 -7.57 19.58
N ASP A 260 -12.80 -7.81 20.29
CA ASP A 260 -11.47 -7.28 19.96
C ASP A 260 -10.66 -8.20 19.04
N LEU A 261 -11.21 -9.38 18.69
CA LEU A 261 -10.51 -10.41 17.95
C LEU A 261 -9.97 -9.92 16.60
N PHE A 262 -10.73 -9.06 15.91
CA PHE A 262 -10.28 -8.46 14.66
C PHE A 262 -9.06 -7.56 14.87
N GLY A 263 -9.05 -6.76 15.94
CA GLY A 263 -7.90 -5.95 16.32
C GLY A 263 -6.67 -6.80 16.61
N TYR A 264 -6.82 -7.91 17.34
CA TYR A 264 -5.71 -8.83 17.61
C TYR A 264 -5.19 -9.51 16.35
N LEU A 265 -6.07 -9.90 15.42
CA LEU A 265 -5.68 -10.48 14.13
C LEU A 265 -4.87 -9.48 13.29
N VAL A 266 -5.34 -8.24 13.18
CA VAL A 266 -4.64 -7.17 12.44
C VAL A 266 -3.32 -6.81 13.10
N THR A 267 -3.28 -6.77 14.44
CA THR A 267 -2.03 -6.60 15.21
C THR A 267 -1.04 -7.72 14.88
N GLY A 268 -1.50 -8.97 14.90
CA GLY A 268 -0.68 -10.12 14.50
C GLY A 268 -0.12 -9.96 13.10
N SER A 269 -0.95 -9.58 12.14
CA SER A 269 -0.53 -9.33 10.76
C SER A 269 0.52 -8.22 10.66
N GLY A 270 0.32 -7.09 11.34
CA GLY A 270 1.28 -6.00 11.39
C GLY A 270 2.62 -6.41 12.01
N LEU A 271 2.60 -7.18 13.09
CA LEU A 271 3.82 -7.76 13.70
C LEU A 271 4.54 -8.69 12.73
N GLY A 272 3.80 -9.55 12.02
CA GLY A 272 4.36 -10.43 11.00
C GLY A 272 5.06 -9.64 9.90
N MET A 273 4.40 -8.60 9.38
CA MET A 273 4.97 -7.70 8.36
C MET A 273 6.25 -7.02 8.89
N PHE A 274 6.23 -6.52 10.12
CA PHE A 274 7.39 -5.87 10.74
C PHE A 274 8.56 -6.83 10.88
N PHE A 275 8.33 -8.04 11.39
CA PHE A 275 9.37 -9.05 11.57
C PHE A 275 10.00 -9.49 10.24
N ALA A 276 9.19 -9.76 9.23
CA ALA A 276 9.69 -10.12 7.90
C ALA A 276 10.49 -8.96 7.29
N GLY A 277 10.00 -7.73 7.38
CA GLY A 277 10.72 -6.53 6.93
C GLY A 277 12.07 -6.36 7.62
N TYR A 278 12.13 -6.54 8.94
CA TYR A 278 13.36 -6.50 9.71
C TYR A 278 14.37 -7.58 9.28
N LEU A 279 13.92 -8.83 9.12
CA LEU A 279 14.78 -9.92 8.69
C LEU A 279 15.34 -9.68 7.28
N LEU A 280 14.50 -9.21 6.34
CA LEU A 280 14.92 -8.90 4.98
C LEU A 280 15.88 -7.72 4.91
N ALA A 281 15.69 -6.70 5.76
CA ALA A 281 16.61 -5.57 5.85
C ALA A 281 18.00 -5.98 6.39
N LYS A 282 18.04 -6.93 7.33
CA LYS A 282 19.28 -7.46 7.90
C LYS A 282 20.02 -8.42 6.96
N LYS A 283 19.28 -9.19 6.16
CA LYS A 283 19.83 -10.19 5.25
C LYS A 283 19.67 -9.72 3.80
N THR A 284 20.63 -8.95 3.31
CA THR A 284 20.58 -8.32 1.98
C THR A 284 20.84 -9.29 0.81
N ASN A 285 21.45 -10.45 1.09
CA ASN A 285 21.76 -11.45 0.05
C ASN A 285 20.70 -12.56 0.05
N TYR A 286 19.59 -12.32 -0.64
CA TYR A 286 18.51 -13.27 -0.83
C TYR A 286 18.05 -13.32 -2.29
N GLN A 287 17.48 -14.45 -2.69
CA GLN A 287 16.83 -14.59 -4.00
C GLN A 287 15.38 -14.15 -3.89
N ALA A 288 15.01 -13.05 -4.57
CA ALA A 288 13.68 -12.46 -4.48
C ALA A 288 12.58 -13.43 -4.94
N TYR A 289 12.79 -14.10 -6.07
CA TYR A 289 11.76 -14.95 -6.67
C TYR A 289 11.32 -16.13 -5.78
N PRO A 290 12.21 -16.95 -5.19
CA PRO A 290 11.81 -18.00 -4.25
C PRO A 290 11.09 -17.47 -3.00
N LEU A 291 11.54 -16.32 -2.47
CA LEU A 291 10.89 -15.72 -1.31
C LEU A 291 9.46 -15.29 -1.62
N MET A 292 9.23 -14.72 -2.80
CA MET A 292 7.88 -14.38 -3.25
C MET A 292 6.97 -15.61 -3.30
N LEU A 293 7.46 -16.75 -3.84
CA LEU A 293 6.67 -17.97 -3.90
C LEU A 293 6.36 -18.55 -2.51
N ILE A 294 7.33 -18.53 -1.59
CA ILE A 294 7.13 -18.93 -0.20
C ILE A 294 6.07 -18.01 0.44
N GLY A 295 6.14 -16.71 0.19
CA GLY A 295 5.16 -15.75 0.66
C GLY A 295 3.75 -16.04 0.14
N VAL A 296 3.59 -16.29 -1.16
CA VAL A 296 2.29 -16.64 -1.76
C VAL A 296 1.70 -17.90 -1.15
N CYS A 297 2.53 -18.96 -1.01
CA CYS A 297 2.13 -20.20 -0.36
C CYS A 297 1.73 -19.96 1.11
N GLY A 298 2.54 -19.20 1.85
CA GLY A 298 2.30 -18.90 3.26
C GLY A 298 1.00 -18.12 3.51
N ILE A 299 0.65 -17.15 2.66
CA ILE A 299 -0.65 -16.48 2.72
C ILE A 299 -1.77 -17.49 2.47
N GLY A 300 -1.65 -18.31 1.41
CA GLY A 300 -2.64 -19.32 1.09
C GLY A 300 -2.89 -20.28 2.26
N LEU A 301 -1.82 -20.78 2.89
CA LEU A 301 -1.93 -21.65 4.06
C LEU A 301 -2.56 -20.94 5.28
N SER A 302 -2.18 -19.68 5.55
CA SER A 302 -2.75 -18.91 6.66
C SER A 302 -4.26 -18.69 6.48
N PHE A 303 -4.69 -18.27 5.29
CA PHE A 303 -6.11 -18.03 5.00
C PHE A 303 -6.90 -19.34 4.94
N GLY A 304 -6.31 -20.41 4.37
CA GLY A 304 -6.94 -21.73 4.37
C GLY A 304 -7.14 -22.28 5.77
N MET A 305 -6.12 -22.14 6.64
CA MET A 305 -6.23 -22.57 8.04
C MET A 305 -7.25 -21.73 8.80
N MET A 306 -7.33 -20.40 8.58
CA MET A 306 -8.39 -19.55 9.15
C MET A 306 -9.78 -20.06 8.76
N GLY A 307 -10.00 -20.38 7.48
CA GLY A 307 -11.26 -20.94 6.99
C GLY A 307 -11.59 -22.28 7.66
N VAL A 308 -10.62 -23.18 7.75
CA VAL A 308 -10.80 -24.50 8.39
C VAL A 308 -11.13 -24.36 9.90
N LEU A 309 -10.34 -23.58 10.64
CA LEU A 309 -10.55 -23.42 12.08
C LEU A 309 -11.89 -22.73 12.38
N THR A 310 -12.31 -21.78 11.53
CA THR A 310 -13.63 -21.15 11.65
C THR A 310 -14.76 -22.13 11.31
N ASN A 311 -14.58 -22.99 10.29
CA ASN A 311 -15.60 -23.99 9.92
C ASN A 311 -15.88 -25.00 11.04
N TYR A 312 -14.88 -25.33 11.84
CA TYR A 312 -15.03 -26.21 13.02
C TYR A 312 -15.33 -25.46 14.30
N ASP A 313 -15.55 -24.13 14.24
CA ASP A 313 -15.77 -23.25 15.39
C ASP A 313 -14.77 -23.53 16.52
N LEU A 314 -13.49 -23.66 16.16
CA LEU A 314 -12.46 -24.11 17.08
C LEU A 314 -12.28 -23.09 18.22
N SER A 315 -12.32 -23.58 19.45
CA SER A 315 -12.08 -22.78 20.66
C SER A 315 -10.72 -22.06 20.61
N TYR A 316 -10.54 -21.05 21.47
CA TYR A 316 -9.33 -20.26 21.58
C TYR A 316 -8.99 -19.41 20.34
N SER A 317 -10.02 -18.88 19.67
CA SER A 317 -9.84 -17.97 18.51
C SER A 317 -8.92 -16.78 18.81
N VAL A 318 -8.90 -16.31 20.06
CA VAL A 318 -8.02 -15.24 20.55
C VAL A 318 -6.51 -15.61 20.42
N ILE A 319 -6.17 -16.88 20.33
CA ILE A 319 -4.78 -17.34 20.16
C ILE A 319 -4.50 -17.62 18.69
N TRP A 320 -5.31 -18.48 18.04
CA TRP A 320 -4.98 -18.91 16.69
C TRP A 320 -5.17 -17.82 15.62
N ALA A 321 -6.13 -16.90 15.78
CA ALA A 321 -6.36 -15.87 14.80
C ALA A 321 -5.18 -14.86 14.69
N PRO A 322 -4.64 -14.30 15.80
CA PRO A 322 -3.44 -13.45 15.71
C PRO A 322 -2.20 -14.20 15.22
N VAL A 323 -2.04 -15.50 15.56
CA VAL A 323 -0.92 -16.33 15.07
C VAL A 323 -1.00 -16.52 13.56
N LEU A 324 -2.18 -16.81 13.02
CA LEU A 324 -2.39 -16.91 11.58
C LEU A 324 -2.33 -15.54 10.91
N GLY A 325 -2.78 -14.48 11.56
CA GLY A 325 -2.56 -13.10 11.14
C GLY A 325 -1.07 -12.80 10.99
N PHE A 326 -0.26 -13.15 12.01
CA PHE A 326 1.19 -13.01 11.96
C PHE A 326 1.81 -13.77 10.78
N ALA A 327 1.44 -15.03 10.59
CA ALA A 327 1.93 -15.85 9.48
C ALA A 327 1.54 -15.26 8.11
N GLY A 328 0.31 -14.74 7.97
CA GLY A 328 -0.18 -14.06 6.78
C GLY A 328 0.57 -12.76 6.48
N GLY A 329 0.72 -11.88 7.48
CA GLY A 329 1.46 -10.62 7.35
C GLY A 329 2.94 -10.83 7.07
N PHE A 330 3.59 -11.78 7.75
CA PHE A 330 4.96 -12.19 7.48
C PHE A 330 5.13 -12.63 6.03
N SER A 331 4.22 -13.48 5.55
CA SER A 331 4.21 -14.02 4.19
C SER A 331 3.96 -12.93 3.14
N ALA A 332 3.09 -11.95 3.43
CA ALA A 332 2.84 -10.82 2.55
C ALA A 332 4.11 -9.98 2.35
N SER A 333 4.86 -9.70 3.42
CA SER A 333 6.14 -8.99 3.29
C SER A 333 7.18 -9.74 2.45
N LEU A 334 7.18 -11.08 2.47
CA LEU A 334 8.05 -11.89 1.61
C LEU A 334 7.71 -11.74 0.11
N ILE A 335 6.52 -11.27 -0.24
CA ILE A 335 6.15 -10.99 -1.63
C ILE A 335 6.56 -9.55 -1.99
N PHE A 336 6.06 -8.58 -1.24
CA PHE A 336 6.14 -7.18 -1.60
C PHE A 336 7.55 -6.60 -1.46
N VAL A 337 8.24 -6.88 -0.36
CA VAL A 337 9.55 -6.27 -0.07
C VAL A 337 10.62 -6.70 -1.07
N PRO A 338 10.85 -8.00 -1.34
CA PRO A 338 11.86 -8.42 -2.30
C PRO A 338 11.57 -7.97 -3.73
N PHE A 339 10.29 -7.99 -4.14
CA PHE A 339 9.90 -7.53 -5.47
C PHE A 339 10.20 -6.04 -5.65
N GLN A 340 9.70 -5.20 -4.74
CA GLN A 340 9.92 -3.75 -4.82
C GLN A 340 11.40 -3.38 -4.73
N ALA A 341 12.17 -4.03 -3.85
CA ALA A 341 13.59 -3.79 -3.70
C ALA A 341 14.36 -4.12 -4.99
N THR A 342 14.08 -5.27 -5.62
CA THR A 342 14.73 -5.69 -6.87
C THR A 342 14.36 -4.75 -8.01
N VAL A 343 13.07 -4.42 -8.19
CA VAL A 343 12.64 -3.47 -9.21
C VAL A 343 13.29 -2.11 -9.02
N GLN A 344 13.43 -1.63 -7.78
CA GLN A 344 14.04 -0.34 -7.51
C GLN A 344 15.54 -0.31 -7.82
N VAL A 345 16.25 -1.42 -7.60
CA VAL A 345 17.68 -1.55 -7.92
C VAL A 345 17.91 -1.67 -9.43
N ASP A 346 17.09 -2.46 -10.11
CA ASP A 346 17.25 -2.77 -11.53
C ASP A 346 16.71 -1.67 -12.46
N THR A 347 15.91 -0.73 -11.92
CA THR A 347 15.30 0.33 -12.73
C THR A 347 16.16 1.59 -12.75
N PRO A 348 16.58 2.11 -13.93
CA PRO A 348 17.24 3.39 -14.05
C PRO A 348 16.40 4.52 -13.47
N VAL A 349 17.07 5.51 -12.88
CA VAL A 349 16.38 6.61 -12.16
C VAL A 349 15.36 7.34 -13.03
N GLN A 350 15.66 7.51 -14.33
CA GLN A 350 14.79 8.18 -15.29
C GLN A 350 13.50 7.40 -15.59
N MET A 351 13.52 6.07 -15.41
CA MET A 351 12.40 5.18 -15.67
C MET A 351 11.60 4.82 -14.41
N THR A 352 12.11 5.15 -13.21
CA THR A 352 11.52 4.73 -11.93
C THR A 352 10.05 5.13 -11.83
N GLY A 353 9.70 6.39 -12.16
CA GLY A 353 8.31 6.85 -12.11
C GLY A 353 7.37 6.08 -13.04
N ARG A 354 7.84 5.77 -14.26
CA ARG A 354 7.07 5.05 -15.28
C ARG A 354 6.85 3.59 -14.89
N VAL A 355 7.91 2.91 -14.43
CA VAL A 355 7.85 1.50 -13.98
C VAL A 355 6.96 1.36 -12.75
N PHE A 356 7.16 2.19 -11.71
CA PHE A 356 6.30 2.15 -10.52
C PHE A 356 4.88 2.61 -10.80
N GLY A 357 4.66 3.47 -11.80
CA GLY A 357 3.33 3.82 -12.29
C GLY A 357 2.56 2.61 -12.81
N VAL A 358 3.21 1.74 -13.63
CA VAL A 358 2.61 0.50 -14.11
C VAL A 358 2.33 -0.47 -12.94
N ILE A 359 3.30 -0.65 -12.03
CA ILE A 359 3.14 -1.52 -10.86
C ILE A 359 1.96 -1.04 -10.00
N ASN A 360 1.88 0.25 -9.70
CA ASN A 360 0.78 0.81 -8.92
C ASN A 360 -0.57 0.66 -9.62
N SER A 361 -0.63 0.77 -10.96
CA SER A 361 -1.86 0.52 -11.73
C SER A 361 -2.35 -0.92 -11.56
N VAL A 362 -1.44 -1.90 -11.61
CA VAL A 362 -1.78 -3.32 -11.37
C VAL A 362 -2.27 -3.52 -9.94
N MET A 363 -1.58 -2.95 -8.95
CA MET A 363 -1.98 -3.05 -7.54
C MET A 363 -3.33 -2.40 -7.28
N THR A 364 -3.58 -1.21 -7.81
CA THR A 364 -4.86 -0.50 -7.67
C THR A 364 -5.99 -1.28 -8.31
N THR A 365 -5.77 -1.84 -9.51
CA THR A 365 -6.76 -2.70 -10.18
C THR A 365 -7.11 -3.91 -9.32
N ALA A 366 -6.13 -4.59 -8.75
CA ALA A 366 -6.35 -5.72 -7.85
C ALA A 366 -7.12 -5.31 -6.57
N THR A 367 -6.81 -4.14 -6.00
CA THR A 367 -7.48 -3.61 -4.80
C THR A 367 -8.92 -3.16 -5.07
N ILE A 368 -9.29 -2.84 -6.31
CA ILE A 368 -10.67 -2.51 -6.68
C ILE A 368 -11.45 -3.77 -7.06
N ILE A 369 -10.89 -4.61 -7.93
CA ILE A 369 -11.58 -5.80 -8.46
C ILE A 369 -11.67 -6.91 -7.41
N GLY A 370 -10.58 -7.13 -6.64
CA GLY A 370 -10.52 -8.23 -5.67
C GLY A 370 -11.62 -8.17 -4.61
N PRO A 371 -11.81 -7.06 -3.88
CA PRO A 371 -12.90 -6.94 -2.91
C PRO A 371 -14.29 -7.11 -3.50
N LEU A 372 -14.55 -6.61 -4.71
CA LEU A 372 -15.82 -6.81 -5.42
C LEU A 372 -16.11 -8.28 -5.65
N LEU A 373 -15.14 -8.98 -6.24
CA LEU A 373 -15.27 -10.42 -6.49
C LEU A 373 -15.37 -11.20 -5.18
N GLY A 374 -14.60 -10.81 -4.15
CA GLY A 374 -14.63 -11.44 -2.83
C GLY A 374 -15.95 -11.25 -2.11
N GLY A 375 -16.50 -10.04 -2.12
CA GLY A 375 -17.82 -9.74 -1.56
C GLY A 375 -18.94 -10.49 -2.27
N TRP A 376 -18.92 -10.51 -3.63
CA TRP A 376 -19.87 -11.27 -4.42
C TRP A 376 -19.76 -12.79 -4.12
N LEU A 377 -18.54 -13.33 -4.18
CA LEU A 377 -18.29 -14.75 -3.92
C LEU A 377 -18.76 -15.14 -2.51
N SER A 378 -18.39 -14.37 -1.50
CA SER A 378 -18.79 -14.62 -0.11
C SER A 378 -20.30 -14.49 0.11
N THR A 379 -20.99 -13.67 -0.68
CA THR A 379 -22.46 -13.57 -0.64
C THR A 379 -23.13 -14.79 -1.28
N VAL A 380 -22.56 -15.33 -2.36
CA VAL A 380 -23.18 -16.45 -3.13
C VAL A 380 -22.89 -17.81 -2.50
N ILE A 381 -21.64 -18.07 -2.12
CA ILE A 381 -21.21 -19.38 -1.61
C ILE A 381 -20.86 -19.40 -0.14
N GLY A 382 -20.85 -18.24 0.52
CA GLY A 382 -20.44 -18.08 1.90
C GLY A 382 -18.97 -17.71 2.10
N VAL A 383 -18.64 -17.17 3.29
CA VAL A 383 -17.30 -16.68 3.58
C VAL A 383 -16.26 -17.80 3.70
N ILE A 384 -16.59 -18.92 4.35
CA ILE A 384 -15.66 -20.05 4.55
C ILE A 384 -15.22 -20.68 3.23
N PRO A 385 -16.12 -21.02 2.28
CA PRO A 385 -15.74 -21.49 0.95
C PRO A 385 -14.86 -20.45 0.21
N THR A 386 -15.15 -19.16 0.34
CA THR A 386 -14.34 -18.10 -0.27
C THR A 386 -12.89 -18.15 0.23
N PHE A 387 -12.67 -18.34 1.54
CA PHE A 387 -11.33 -18.51 2.11
C PHE A 387 -10.64 -19.76 1.59
N THR A 388 -11.36 -20.88 1.48
CA THR A 388 -10.82 -22.14 0.95
C THR A 388 -10.40 -22.01 -0.51
N ILE A 389 -11.23 -21.36 -1.34
CA ILE A 389 -10.92 -21.11 -2.77
C ILE A 389 -9.71 -20.16 -2.87
N THR A 390 -9.69 -19.07 -2.11
CA THR A 390 -8.55 -18.13 -2.06
C THR A 390 -7.26 -18.86 -1.71
N ALA A 391 -7.29 -19.69 -0.66
CA ALA A 391 -6.15 -20.50 -0.24
C ALA A 391 -5.67 -21.44 -1.35
N GLY A 392 -6.58 -22.20 -1.96
CA GLY A 392 -6.28 -23.11 -3.06
C GLY A 392 -5.66 -22.41 -4.26
N LEU A 393 -6.22 -21.26 -4.66
CA LEU A 393 -5.70 -20.46 -5.77
C LEU A 393 -4.30 -19.91 -5.47
N LEU A 394 -4.02 -19.40 -4.26
CA LEU A 394 -2.70 -18.91 -3.87
C LEU A 394 -1.67 -20.03 -3.87
N VAL A 395 -1.99 -21.19 -3.28
CA VAL A 395 -1.10 -22.36 -3.32
C VAL A 395 -0.83 -22.80 -4.76
N LEU A 396 -1.86 -22.81 -5.62
CA LEU A 396 -1.71 -23.13 -7.04
C LEU A 396 -0.79 -22.14 -7.76
N VAL A 397 -0.95 -20.83 -7.53
CA VAL A 397 -0.04 -19.80 -8.09
C VAL A 397 1.39 -20.04 -7.65
N SER A 398 1.61 -20.36 -6.36
CA SER A 398 2.94 -20.69 -5.85
C SER A 398 3.53 -21.91 -6.52
N LEU A 399 2.77 -22.99 -6.70
CA LEU A 399 3.19 -24.20 -7.38
C LEU A 399 3.55 -23.95 -8.86
N ILE A 400 2.68 -23.25 -9.60
CA ILE A 400 2.95 -22.85 -10.98
C ILE A 400 4.24 -22.01 -11.06
N GLY A 401 4.40 -21.05 -10.15
CA GLY A 401 5.61 -20.25 -10.04
C GLY A 401 6.86 -21.10 -9.79
N TYR A 402 6.76 -22.11 -8.94
CA TYR A 402 7.87 -23.03 -8.66
C TYR A 402 8.32 -23.79 -9.92
N PHE A 403 7.40 -24.32 -10.71
CA PHE A 403 7.74 -25.02 -11.96
C PHE A 403 8.32 -24.08 -13.03
N THR A 404 7.97 -22.80 -12.99
CA THR A 404 8.53 -21.78 -13.92
C THR A 404 9.86 -21.20 -13.46
N ARG A 405 10.29 -21.44 -12.22
CA ARG A 405 11.50 -20.89 -11.58
C ARG A 405 12.75 -21.02 -12.46
N ARG A 406 13.03 -22.21 -13.00
CA ARG A 406 14.22 -22.47 -13.83
C ARG A 406 14.29 -21.58 -15.08
N LYS A 407 13.14 -21.21 -15.65
CA LYS A 407 13.07 -20.31 -16.82
C LYS A 407 13.38 -18.86 -16.46
N VAL A 408 13.05 -18.44 -15.23
CA VAL A 408 13.28 -17.09 -14.73
C VAL A 408 14.76 -16.89 -14.36
N GLU A 409 15.34 -17.83 -13.64
CA GLU A 409 16.73 -17.76 -13.17
C GLU A 409 17.74 -17.83 -14.35
N ARG A 410 17.50 -18.62 -15.39
CA ARG A 410 18.35 -18.68 -16.60
C ARG A 410 18.28 -17.41 -17.44
N GLY A 411 17.20 -16.65 -17.42
CA GLY A 411 17.06 -15.41 -18.18
C GLY A 411 17.87 -14.24 -17.62
N ASN A 412 18.13 -14.20 -16.32
CA ASN A 412 18.92 -13.15 -15.68
C ASN A 412 20.45 -13.34 -15.85
N SER A 413 20.92 -14.57 -16.02
CA SER A 413 22.34 -14.86 -16.22
C SER A 413 22.87 -14.45 -17.61
N HIS A 414 22.01 -14.33 -18.62
CA HIS A 414 22.41 -13.90 -19.97
C HIS A 414 22.45 -12.38 -20.14
N GLY A 415 21.71 -11.60 -19.35
CA GLY A 415 21.76 -10.13 -19.39
C GLY A 415 23.04 -9.54 -18.78
N SER A 416 23.63 -10.20 -17.79
CA SER A 416 24.82 -9.70 -17.08
C SER A 416 26.17 -10.02 -17.78
N THR A 417 26.17 -10.93 -18.76
CA THR A 417 27.39 -11.31 -19.50
C THR A 417 27.60 -10.50 -20.77
N SER A 418 26.56 -9.87 -21.34
CA SER A 418 26.71 -9.06 -22.56
C SER A 418 27.32 -7.67 -22.30
N GLU A 419 27.21 -7.13 -21.09
CA GLU A 419 27.81 -5.82 -20.76
C GLU A 419 29.27 -5.89 -20.28
N ARG A 420 29.78 -7.06 -19.93
CA ARG A 420 31.18 -7.22 -19.53
C ARG A 420 32.14 -7.55 -20.69
N GLY A 421 31.61 -7.79 -21.89
CA GLY A 421 32.39 -8.16 -23.07
C GLY A 421 32.87 -7.02 -23.98
N ALA A 422 32.43 -5.76 -23.76
CA ALA A 422 32.81 -4.61 -24.55
C ALA A 422 33.86 -3.75 -23.82
N SER A 423 35.03 -4.30 -23.55
CA SER A 423 36.26 -3.50 -23.32
C SER A 423 36.86 -3.14 -24.67
N PRO A 424 37.04 -1.85 -25.01
CA PRO A 424 37.72 -1.50 -26.24
C PRO A 424 39.20 -1.90 -26.13
N ALA A 425 39.63 -2.78 -27.01
CA ALA A 425 41.03 -3.05 -27.23
C ALA A 425 41.76 -1.73 -27.57
N THR A 426 42.64 -1.32 -26.69
CA THR A 426 43.64 -0.28 -26.96
C THR A 426 44.59 -0.82 -28.03
N THR A 427 44.46 -0.34 -29.25
CA THR A 427 45.51 -0.45 -30.28
C THR A 427 46.45 0.74 -30.13
N GLY A 428 47.71 0.41 -30.08
CA GLY A 428 48.96 1.09 -29.91
C GLY A 428 49.23 2.46 -30.51
#